data_af8a6437ea643876f6d59b6eb111969c
#
_entry.id   af8a6437ea643876f6d59b6eb111969c
#
_cell.length_a   1.000
_cell.length_b   1.000
_cell.length_c   1.000
_cell.angle_alpha   90.00
_cell.angle_beta   90.00
_cell.angle_gamma   90.00
#
_symmetry.space_group_name_H-M   'P 1'
#
loop_
_entity.id
_entity.type
_entity.pdbx_description
1 polymer ?
#
loop_
_entity_poly.entity_id
_entity_poly.type
_entity_poly.pdbx_seq_one_letter_code
_entity_poly.pdbx_strand_id
1 'polypeptide(L)'
;MATKTNKLKLYGFNNLTKTLSFNIYDICYAVSEESRRQYIEYIDEQYNAERLTNILKNVSSIIGANILNIASQDYDPQGASVTILISEEPVEPADADVVCHLDKSHLTVHTYPESHPQKGIMTFRADIDV
;
A
#
# COMPACT_ATOMS: atom_id res chain seq x y z
N MET A 1 -19.63 33.66 -3.21
CA MET A 1 -19.43 33.16 -3.23
C MET A 1 -19.50 32.43 -3.30
N ALA A 2 -20.40 32.95 -3.89
CA ALA A 2 -20.31 31.78 -3.58
C ALA A 2 -19.17 31.66 -2.82
N THR A 3 -19.18 31.92 -1.94
CA THR A 3 -18.09 32.12 -1.25
C THR A 3 -17.82 31.23 -0.12
N LYS A 4 -18.80 30.47 0.40
CA LYS A 4 -18.58 29.59 1.51
C LYS A 4 -17.72 28.43 1.15
N THR A 5 -17.97 27.86 0.00
CA THR A 5 -17.17 26.79 -0.53
C THR A 5 -15.79 27.28 -0.83
N ASN A 6 -15.68 28.52 -1.30
CA ASN A 6 -14.42 29.10 -1.59
C ASN A 6 -13.55 29.28 -0.36
N LYS A 7 -14.18 29.46 0.77
CA LYS A 7 -13.49 29.64 2.03
C LYS A 7 -12.57 28.49 2.37
N LEU A 8 -13.02 27.28 2.12
CA LEU A 8 -12.19 26.11 2.39
C LEU A 8 -10.96 26.07 1.50
N LYS A 9 -11.10 26.54 0.27
CA LYS A 9 -9.98 26.62 -0.64
C LYS A 9 -8.98 27.68 -0.21
N LEU A 10 -9.50 28.78 0.28
CA LEU A 10 -8.64 29.88 0.69
C LEU A 10 -7.69 29.51 1.81
N TYR A 11 -8.05 28.55 2.61
CA TYR A 11 -7.22 28.12 3.71
C TYR A 11 -6.25 27.02 3.34
N GLY A 12 -6.22 26.61 2.11
CA GLY A 12 -5.31 25.57 1.68
C GLY A 12 -5.67 24.19 2.16
N PHE A 13 -6.86 24.01 2.70
CA PHE A 13 -7.32 22.71 3.13
C PHE A 13 -8.10 22.01 2.04
N ASN A 14 -7.86 20.75 1.95
CA ASN A 14 -8.77 19.87 1.24
C ASN A 14 -9.60 19.16 2.29
N ASN A 15 -10.82 19.59 2.47
CA ASN A 15 -11.71 18.97 3.43
C ASN A 15 -12.36 17.70 2.91
N LEU A 16 -12.09 17.40 1.66
CA LEU A 16 -12.59 16.17 1.07
C LEU A 16 -11.45 15.17 1.08
N THR A 17 -11.47 14.30 2.06
CA THR A 17 -10.49 13.23 2.18
C THR A 17 -11.08 11.96 1.60
N LYS A 18 -10.34 11.32 0.74
CA LYS A 18 -10.72 10.02 0.21
C LYS A 18 -9.69 9.00 0.67
N THR A 19 -10.18 7.99 1.35
CA THR A 19 -9.35 6.89 1.80
C THR A 19 -9.92 5.61 1.26
N LEU A 20 -9.07 4.79 0.69
CA LEU A 20 -9.44 3.46 0.26
C LEU A 20 -8.62 2.47 1.06
N SER A 21 -9.32 1.64 1.82
CA SER A 21 -8.68 0.59 2.60
C SER A 21 -9.40 -0.70 2.29
N PHE A 22 -8.65 -1.72 1.88
CA PHE A 22 -9.27 -3.00 1.57
C PHE A 22 -8.32 -4.14 1.82
N ASN A 23 -8.90 -5.32 2.01
CA ASN A 23 -8.17 -6.54 2.27
C ASN A 23 -8.45 -7.53 1.16
N ILE A 24 -7.39 -8.20 0.74
CA ILE A 24 -7.49 -9.29 -0.23
C ILE A 24 -7.17 -10.57 0.52
N TYR A 25 -8.02 -11.58 0.37
CA TYR A 25 -7.85 -12.87 1.02
C TYR A 25 -7.72 -13.98 0.00
N ASP A 26 -6.91 -14.96 0.34
CA ASP A 26 -6.81 -16.19 -0.41
C ASP A 26 -6.71 -17.35 0.56
N ILE A 27 -7.29 -18.47 0.20
CA ILE A 27 -7.27 -19.68 1.01
C ILE A 27 -6.89 -20.84 0.11
N CYS A 28 -5.95 -21.65 0.57
CA CYS A 28 -5.47 -22.80 -0.18
C CYS A 28 -5.52 -24.05 0.70
N TYR A 29 -6.00 -25.15 0.15
CA TYR A 29 -5.87 -26.44 0.81
C TYR A 29 -4.41 -26.86 0.77
N ALA A 30 -3.85 -27.16 1.93
CA ALA A 30 -2.45 -27.51 2.03
C ALA A 30 -2.27 -28.46 3.20
N VAL A 31 -2.63 -29.73 2.96
CA VAL A 31 -2.66 -30.75 4.02
C VAL A 31 -1.29 -31.34 4.30
N SER A 32 -0.33 -31.21 3.40
CA SER A 32 1.02 -31.75 3.60
C SER A 32 2.04 -30.63 3.75
N GLU A 33 3.20 -30.96 4.29
CA GLU A 33 4.29 -29.99 4.36
C GLU A 33 4.72 -29.53 2.98
N GLU A 34 4.72 -30.46 2.04
CA GLU A 34 5.10 -30.14 0.67
C GLU A 34 4.12 -29.12 0.06
N SER A 35 2.82 -29.35 0.25
CA SER A 35 1.82 -28.38 -0.25
C SER A 35 1.98 -27.01 0.41
N ARG A 36 2.24 -27.00 1.70
CA ARG A 36 2.44 -25.74 2.41
C ARG A 36 3.68 -25.00 1.91
N ARG A 37 4.76 -25.75 1.69
CA ARG A 37 5.98 -25.15 1.15
C ARG A 37 5.76 -24.58 -0.23
N GLN A 38 5.06 -25.30 -1.09
CA GLN A 38 4.74 -24.81 -2.41
C GLN A 38 3.89 -23.56 -2.39
N TYR A 39 2.95 -23.47 -1.47
CA TYR A 39 2.12 -22.29 -1.36
C TYR A 39 2.94 -21.07 -0.92
N ILE A 40 3.84 -21.24 0.02
CA ILE A 40 4.73 -20.16 0.46
C ILE A 40 5.62 -19.69 -0.68
N GLU A 41 6.16 -20.63 -1.47
CA GLU A 41 6.96 -20.26 -2.64
C GLU A 41 6.13 -19.46 -3.63
N TYR A 42 4.88 -19.85 -3.85
CA TYR A 42 3.98 -19.12 -4.72
C TYR A 42 3.76 -17.70 -4.21
N ILE A 43 3.49 -17.55 -2.92
CA ILE A 43 3.24 -16.23 -2.31
C ILE A 43 4.49 -15.37 -2.42
N ASP A 44 5.67 -15.92 -2.13
CA ASP A 44 6.92 -15.17 -2.23
C ASP A 44 7.21 -14.73 -3.66
N GLU A 45 6.85 -15.54 -4.63
CA GLU A 45 7.04 -15.18 -6.02
C GLU A 45 6.07 -14.09 -6.47
N GLN A 46 4.82 -14.19 -6.06
CA GLN A 46 3.76 -13.28 -6.54
C GLN A 46 3.65 -12.00 -5.74
N TYR A 47 4.02 -12.03 -4.47
CA TYR A 47 3.76 -10.92 -3.55
C TYR A 47 4.96 -10.53 -2.71
N ASN A 48 6.16 -10.63 -3.27
CA ASN A 48 7.36 -10.15 -2.58
C ASN A 48 7.41 -8.60 -2.63
N ALA A 49 8.33 -8.05 -1.84
CA ALA A 49 8.42 -6.59 -1.71
C ALA A 49 8.72 -5.91 -3.05
N GLU A 50 9.54 -6.51 -3.89
CA GLU A 50 9.87 -5.93 -5.20
C GLU A 50 8.63 -5.83 -6.09
N ARG A 51 7.87 -6.90 -6.19
CA ARG A 51 6.66 -6.90 -7.02
C ARG A 51 5.61 -5.94 -6.47
N LEU A 52 5.43 -5.94 -5.16
CA LEU A 52 4.47 -5.03 -4.53
C LEU A 52 4.89 -3.58 -4.72
N THR A 53 6.18 -3.30 -4.63
CA THR A 53 6.69 -1.95 -4.90
C THR A 53 6.36 -1.51 -6.32
N ASN A 54 6.56 -2.40 -7.29
CA ASN A 54 6.23 -2.07 -8.68
C ASN A 54 4.74 -1.83 -8.88
N ILE A 55 3.90 -2.61 -8.22
CA ILE A 55 2.46 -2.41 -8.29
C ILE A 55 2.08 -1.05 -7.72
N LEU A 56 2.60 -0.70 -6.55
CA LEU A 56 2.29 0.59 -5.94
C LEU A 56 2.86 1.76 -6.74
N LYS A 57 4.01 1.60 -7.37
CA LYS A 57 4.53 2.61 -8.29
C LYS A 57 3.56 2.84 -9.45
N ASN A 58 3.02 1.77 -9.99
CA ASN A 58 2.04 1.89 -11.06
C ASN A 58 0.76 2.59 -10.59
N VAL A 59 0.30 2.26 -9.39
CA VAL A 59 -0.85 2.95 -8.80
C VAL A 59 -0.56 4.43 -8.64
N SER A 60 0.61 4.78 -8.12
CA SER A 60 1.01 6.19 -7.97
C SER A 60 0.96 6.93 -9.30
N SER A 61 1.44 6.30 -10.36
CA SER A 61 1.41 6.87 -11.69
C SER A 61 -0.02 7.06 -12.20
N ILE A 62 -0.87 6.07 -11.98
CA ILE A 62 -2.26 6.12 -12.44
C ILE A 62 -3.02 7.26 -11.77
N ILE A 63 -2.82 7.45 -10.47
CA ILE A 63 -3.51 8.52 -9.75
C ILE A 63 -2.84 9.88 -9.91
N GLY A 64 -1.72 9.95 -10.63
CA GLY A 64 -1.04 11.21 -10.88
C GLY A 64 -0.22 11.73 -9.70
N ALA A 65 0.22 10.85 -8.84
CA ALA A 65 1.00 11.23 -7.67
C ALA A 65 2.50 11.16 -7.94
N ASN A 66 3.26 11.96 -7.23
CA ASN A 66 4.72 11.94 -7.30
C ASN A 66 5.26 11.18 -6.12
N ILE A 67 6.21 10.29 -6.37
CA ILE A 67 6.81 9.47 -5.33
C ILE A 67 7.93 10.23 -4.65
N LEU A 68 7.84 10.34 -3.34
CA LEU A 68 8.84 11.03 -2.53
C LEU A 68 9.80 10.06 -1.85
N ASN A 69 9.31 8.90 -1.45
CA ASN A 69 10.12 7.93 -0.75
C ASN A 69 9.47 6.55 -0.84
N ILE A 70 10.29 5.51 -0.81
CA ILE A 70 9.82 4.13 -0.82
C ILE A 70 10.52 3.39 0.29
N ALA A 71 9.75 2.69 1.12
CA ALA A 71 10.26 1.77 2.12
C ALA A 71 9.65 0.41 1.85
N SER A 72 10.48 -0.60 1.72
CA SER A 72 10.01 -1.94 1.43
C SER A 72 10.84 -2.97 2.18
N GLN A 73 10.21 -4.08 2.52
CA GLN A 73 10.87 -5.14 3.25
C GLN A 73 10.16 -6.46 3.03
N ASP A 74 10.96 -7.49 2.79
CA ASP A 74 10.49 -8.86 2.87
C ASP A 74 10.78 -9.37 4.28
N TYR A 75 9.81 -10.03 4.87
CA TYR A 75 9.95 -10.58 6.22
C TYR A 75 10.36 -12.04 6.15
N ASP A 76 11.12 -12.44 7.14
CA ASP A 76 11.52 -13.82 7.29
C ASP A 76 10.67 -14.48 8.37
N PRO A 77 10.04 -15.62 8.10
CA PRO A 77 10.23 -16.49 6.93
C PRO A 77 9.39 -16.07 5.72
N GLN A 78 8.37 -15.24 5.89
CA GLN A 78 7.49 -14.89 4.79
C GLN A 78 6.72 -13.62 5.10
N GLY A 79 6.20 -13.01 4.04
CA GLY A 79 5.46 -11.77 4.13
C GLY A 79 6.28 -10.59 3.66
N ALA A 80 5.60 -9.50 3.37
CA ALA A 80 6.24 -8.31 2.87
C ALA A 80 5.46 -7.07 3.26
N SER A 81 6.12 -5.94 3.29
CA SER A 81 5.45 -4.66 3.42
C SER A 81 6.11 -3.63 2.52
N VAL A 82 5.30 -2.72 2.01
CA VAL A 82 5.77 -1.61 1.19
C VAL A 82 4.99 -0.38 1.59
N THR A 83 5.69 0.73 1.76
CA THR A 83 5.09 2.03 2.00
C THR A 83 5.72 3.02 1.03
N ILE A 84 4.89 3.72 0.28
CA ILE A 84 5.35 4.75 -0.64
C ILE A 84 4.76 6.07 -0.17
N LEU A 85 5.64 7.02 0.11
CA LEU A 85 5.23 8.39 0.42
C LEU A 85 5.06 9.13 -0.89
N ILE A 86 3.91 9.77 -1.05
CA ILE A 86 3.56 10.46 -2.28
C ILE A 86 3.16 11.90 -2.02
N SER A 87 3.19 12.69 -3.09
CA SER A 87 2.67 14.05 -3.10
C SER A 87 1.88 14.24 -4.38
N GLU A 88 0.81 14.99 -4.30
CA GLU A 88 0.00 15.29 -5.48
C GLU A 88 0.70 16.26 -6.40
N GLU A 89 1.57 17.09 -5.88
CA GLU A 89 2.26 18.11 -6.67
C GLU A 89 3.76 17.98 -6.52
N PRO A 90 4.53 18.42 -7.52
CA PRO A 90 5.98 18.45 -7.40
C PRO A 90 6.39 19.31 -6.21
N VAL A 91 7.36 18.83 -5.45
CA VAL A 91 7.86 19.57 -4.30
C VAL A 91 8.86 20.60 -4.79
N GLU A 92 8.52 21.86 -4.61
CA GLU A 92 9.40 22.98 -4.92
C GLU A 92 10.01 23.49 -3.63
N PRO A 93 11.33 23.76 -3.60
CA PRO A 93 11.95 24.20 -2.37
C PRO A 93 11.30 25.42 -1.72
N ALA A 94 10.85 26.35 -2.55
CA ALA A 94 10.23 27.57 -2.05
C ALA A 94 8.86 27.33 -1.43
N ASP A 95 8.19 26.26 -1.83
CA ASP A 95 6.82 25.98 -1.38
C ASP A 95 6.73 24.82 -0.43
N ALA A 96 7.85 24.26 -0.05
CA ALA A 96 7.86 22.96 0.61
C ALA A 96 7.35 22.98 2.03
N ASP A 97 7.45 24.10 2.70
CA ASP A 97 7.29 24.09 4.16
C ASP A 97 5.87 23.77 4.62
N VAL A 98 4.89 24.42 4.04
CA VAL A 98 3.51 24.29 4.53
C VAL A 98 2.65 23.49 3.56
N VAL A 99 2.62 23.93 2.32
CA VAL A 99 1.70 23.34 1.35
C VAL A 99 2.04 21.88 1.06
N CYS A 100 3.30 21.60 0.81
CA CYS A 100 3.72 20.25 0.49
C CYS A 100 3.55 19.30 1.66
N HIS A 101 3.67 19.80 2.86
CA HIS A 101 3.44 18.98 4.04
C HIS A 101 1.99 18.51 4.13
N LEU A 102 1.06 19.38 3.77
CA LEU A 102 -0.36 19.06 3.79
C LEU A 102 -0.78 18.12 2.65
N ASP A 103 -0.04 18.13 1.56
CA ASP A 103 -0.37 17.33 0.38
C ASP A 103 0.24 15.93 0.40
N LYS A 104 1.01 15.62 1.41
CA LYS A 104 1.66 14.32 1.47
C LYS A 104 0.71 13.25 1.97
N SER A 105 0.82 12.10 1.35
CA SER A 105 0.03 10.94 1.71
C SER A 105 0.90 9.70 1.47
N HIS A 106 0.33 8.53 1.65
CA HIS A 106 1.09 7.32 1.38
C HIS A 106 0.19 6.17 0.94
N LEU A 107 0.80 5.28 0.19
CA LEU A 107 0.22 4.03 -0.22
C LEU A 107 0.94 2.93 0.53
N THR A 108 0.20 2.01 1.13
CA THR A 108 0.83 0.92 1.88
C THR A 108 0.23 -0.41 1.50
N VAL A 109 1.04 -1.46 1.57
CA VAL A 109 0.57 -2.82 1.50
C VAL A 109 1.34 -3.66 2.52
N HIS A 110 0.62 -4.49 3.24
CA HIS A 110 1.18 -5.46 4.17
C HIS A 110 0.59 -6.82 3.86
N THR A 111 1.41 -7.85 3.81
CA THR A 111 0.92 -9.20 3.54
C THR A 111 1.12 -10.10 4.74
N TYR A 112 0.21 -11.03 4.91
CA TYR A 112 0.16 -11.95 6.05
C TYR A 112 -0.13 -13.36 5.55
N PRO A 113 0.89 -14.10 5.09
CA PRO A 113 0.69 -15.51 4.79
C PRO A 113 0.75 -16.29 6.10
N GLU A 114 -0.24 -17.14 6.31
CA GLU A 114 -0.36 -17.89 7.56
C GLU A 114 -0.67 -19.36 7.29
N SER A 115 -0.15 -20.22 8.16
CA SER A 115 -0.35 -21.65 8.07
C SER A 115 -1.31 -22.12 9.18
N HIS A 116 -2.24 -22.98 8.79
CA HIS A 116 -3.20 -23.57 9.72
C HIS A 116 -3.16 -25.09 9.53
N PRO A 117 -2.07 -25.75 10.00
CA PRO A 117 -1.88 -27.19 9.72
C PRO A 117 -2.99 -28.08 10.25
N GLN A 118 -3.56 -27.70 11.38
CA GLN A 118 -4.64 -28.50 11.99
C GLN A 118 -5.91 -28.53 11.13
N LYS A 119 -6.09 -27.49 10.30
CA LYS A 119 -7.23 -27.40 9.40
C LYS A 119 -6.87 -27.80 7.98
N GLY A 120 -5.60 -28.06 7.72
CA GLY A 120 -5.14 -28.44 6.39
C GLY A 120 -5.23 -27.31 5.39
N ILE A 121 -5.11 -26.06 5.83
CA ILE A 121 -5.20 -24.90 4.94
C ILE A 121 -4.06 -23.92 5.19
N MET A 122 -3.80 -23.13 4.18
CA MET A 122 -2.97 -21.93 4.24
C MET A 122 -3.81 -20.75 3.88
N THR A 123 -3.55 -19.63 4.49
CA THR A 123 -4.25 -18.38 4.17
C THR A 123 -3.27 -17.29 3.82
N PHE A 124 -3.75 -16.37 3.04
CA PHE A 124 -3.01 -15.18 2.67
C PHE A 124 -3.93 -13.98 2.79
N ARG A 125 -3.44 -12.92 3.38
CA ARG A 125 -4.16 -11.66 3.45
C ARG A 125 -3.21 -10.54 3.03
N ALA A 126 -3.68 -9.65 2.19
CA ALA A 126 -2.97 -8.42 1.87
C ALA A 126 -3.85 -7.26 2.30
N ASP A 127 -3.31 -6.40 3.15
CA ASP A 127 -3.99 -5.18 3.60
C ASP A 127 -3.42 -4.01 2.83
N ILE A 128 -4.29 -3.27 2.15
CA ILE A 128 -3.89 -2.22 1.24
C ILE A 128 -4.62 -0.93 1.62
N ASP A 129 -3.84 0.13 1.78
CA ASP A 129 -4.37 1.46 2.08
C ASP A 129 -3.86 2.45 1.03
N VAL A 130 -4.79 3.21 0.50
CA VAL A 130 -4.50 4.22 -0.52
C VAL A 130 -5.04 5.58 -0.10
#